data_5dbdfecc4f597483a08db7e9622500ba
#
_entry.id   5dbdfecc4f597483a08db7e9622500ba
#
_cell.length_a   1.000
_cell.length_b   1.000
_cell.length_c   1.000
_cell.angle_alpha   90.00
_cell.angle_beta   90.00
_cell.angle_gamma   90.00
#
_symmetry.space_group_name_H-M   'P 1'
#
loop_
_entity.id
_entity.type
_entity.pdbx_description
1 polymer ?
#
loop_
_entity_poly.entity_id
_entity_poly.type
_entity_poly.pdbx_seq_one_letter_code
_entity_poly.pdbx_strand_id
1 'polypeptide(L)'
;IGLICTTATATSGSYDDALVAVRDVELITQPCPLFVDYVEAGITSGPELMQAARDYLLPLREAEIDTLILGCTHYPLLAGVISYVVGDEVTLVSSAEECAREVFANLADSGLLHDEPRTPTLQFLTTGSPELFAGVGSRLMGGFVDQVEQVYTI
;
A
#
# COMPACT_ATOMS: atom_id res chain seq x y z
N ILE A 1 -4.21 7.32 15.74
CA ILE A 1 -3.84 6.58 14.52
C ILE A 1 -3.59 7.57 13.40
N GLY A 2 -2.44 7.44 12.71
CA GLY A 2 -2.18 8.11 11.45
C GLY A 2 -2.62 7.26 10.26
N LEU A 3 -3.08 7.90 9.20
CA LEU A 3 -3.33 7.29 7.90
C LEU A 3 -2.57 8.07 6.83
N ILE A 4 -1.68 7.41 6.10
CA ILE A 4 -1.15 7.95 4.85
C ILE A 4 -1.81 7.28 3.66
N CYS A 5 -2.22 8.08 2.69
CA CYS A 5 -2.99 7.58 1.54
C CYS A 5 -2.84 8.49 0.33
N THR A 6 -3.45 8.12 -0.79
CA THR A 6 -3.57 9.01 -1.95
C THR A 6 -4.60 10.11 -1.68
N THR A 7 -4.53 11.19 -2.44
CA THR A 7 -5.53 12.28 -2.36
C THR A 7 -6.95 11.77 -2.60
N ALA A 8 -7.11 10.83 -3.55
CA ALA A 8 -8.43 10.24 -3.84
C ALA A 8 -8.98 9.46 -2.65
N THR A 9 -8.13 8.66 -1.98
CA THR A 9 -8.51 7.91 -0.77
C THR A 9 -8.88 8.85 0.37
N ALA A 10 -8.10 9.89 0.63
CA ALA A 10 -8.42 10.89 1.65
C ALA A 10 -9.77 11.58 1.36
N THR A 11 -10.01 11.97 0.11
CA THR A 11 -11.26 12.64 -0.29
C THR A 11 -12.49 11.72 -0.17
N SER A 12 -12.31 10.41 -0.32
CA SER A 12 -13.43 9.45 -0.21
C SER A 12 -14.00 9.32 1.20
N GLY A 13 -13.23 9.63 2.25
CA GLY A 13 -13.62 9.45 3.64
C GLY A 13 -13.81 7.98 4.07
N SER A 14 -13.41 7.02 3.24
CA SER A 14 -13.69 5.60 3.48
C SER A 14 -13.07 5.04 4.77
N TYR A 15 -11.92 5.58 5.20
CA TYR A 15 -11.31 5.20 6.48
C TYR A 15 -12.00 5.84 7.68
N ASP A 16 -12.48 7.07 7.55
CA ASP A 16 -13.28 7.74 8.57
C ASP A 16 -14.56 6.95 8.82
N ASP A 17 -15.27 6.56 7.74
CA ASP A 17 -16.48 5.74 7.82
C ASP A 17 -16.21 4.36 8.47
N ALA A 18 -15.10 3.72 8.13
CA ALA A 18 -14.74 2.42 8.67
C ALA A 18 -14.41 2.49 10.18
N LEU A 19 -13.83 3.58 10.65
CA LEU A 19 -13.40 3.76 12.03
C LEU A 19 -14.45 4.45 12.91
N VAL A 20 -15.55 4.96 12.35
CA VAL A 20 -16.60 5.68 13.08
C VAL A 20 -17.17 4.91 14.28
N ALA A 21 -17.19 3.58 14.20
CA ALA A 21 -17.71 2.71 15.27
C ALA A 21 -16.65 2.35 16.33
N VAL A 22 -15.37 2.66 16.08
CA VAL A 22 -14.27 2.35 17.00
C VAL A 22 -14.14 3.47 18.01
N ARG A 23 -14.33 3.14 19.30
CA ARG A 23 -14.23 4.12 20.38
C ARG A 23 -12.78 4.42 20.73
N ASP A 24 -12.54 5.63 21.19
CA ASP A 24 -11.23 6.06 21.72
C ASP A 24 -10.11 6.02 20.65
N VAL A 25 -10.47 6.17 19.37
CA VAL A 25 -9.54 6.29 18.25
C VAL A 25 -9.74 7.64 17.57
N GLU A 26 -8.66 8.38 17.42
CA GLU A 26 -8.59 9.59 16.61
C GLU A 26 -7.80 9.27 15.34
N LEU A 27 -8.40 9.52 14.17
CA LEU A 27 -7.77 9.32 12.87
C LEU A 27 -7.24 10.64 12.34
N ILE A 28 -5.94 10.67 12.02
CA ILE A 28 -5.28 11.81 11.37
C ILE A 28 -4.85 11.37 9.97
N THR A 29 -5.52 11.92 8.96
CA THR A 29 -5.28 11.55 7.55
C THR A 29 -4.33 12.52 6.88
N GLN A 30 -3.25 11.99 6.30
CA GLN A 30 -2.24 12.73 5.55
C GLN A 30 -2.12 12.19 4.12
N PRO A 31 -2.56 12.93 3.09
CA PRO A 31 -2.31 12.58 1.69
C PRO A 31 -0.82 12.70 1.33
N CYS A 32 -0.27 11.66 0.68
CA CYS A 32 1.15 11.60 0.30
C CYS A 32 1.31 11.26 -1.20
N PRO A 33 0.83 12.12 -2.12
CA PRO A 33 0.78 11.80 -3.55
C PRO A 33 2.15 11.47 -4.15
N LEU A 34 3.23 12.18 -3.78
CA LEU A 34 4.57 11.95 -4.33
C LEU A 34 5.13 10.55 -4.03
N PHE A 35 4.63 9.85 -3.02
CA PHE A 35 5.12 8.50 -2.71
C PHE A 35 4.81 7.51 -3.84
N VAL A 36 3.68 7.67 -4.53
CA VAL A 36 3.35 6.84 -5.70
C VAL A 36 4.35 7.10 -6.83
N ASP A 37 4.62 8.37 -7.13
CA ASP A 37 5.54 8.76 -8.19
C ASP A 37 6.96 8.21 -7.96
N TYR A 38 7.46 8.28 -6.71
CA TYR A 38 8.76 7.71 -6.34
C TYR A 38 8.79 6.19 -6.54
N VAL A 39 7.78 5.48 -6.06
CA VAL A 39 7.71 4.01 -6.19
C VAL A 39 7.64 3.61 -7.66
N GLU A 40 6.81 4.24 -8.46
CA GLU A 40 6.69 3.94 -9.90
C GLU A 40 7.96 4.26 -10.67
N ALA A 41 8.71 5.27 -10.25
CA ALA A 41 10.04 5.57 -10.76
C ALA A 41 11.13 4.58 -10.27
N GLY A 42 10.79 3.68 -9.33
CA GLY A 42 11.75 2.74 -8.71
C GLY A 42 12.65 3.38 -7.65
N ILE A 43 12.28 4.55 -7.14
CA ILE A 43 13.03 5.30 -6.13
C ILE A 43 12.49 4.92 -4.75
N THR A 44 13.25 4.12 -4.01
CA THR A 44 12.89 3.68 -2.64
C THR A 44 13.81 4.23 -1.56
N SER A 45 14.76 5.09 -1.93
CA SER A 45 15.70 5.77 -1.03
C SER A 45 16.25 7.04 -1.67
N GLY A 46 16.92 7.86 -0.89
CA GLY A 46 17.60 9.08 -1.37
C GLY A 46 17.10 10.34 -0.69
N PRO A 47 17.84 11.46 -0.85
CA PRO A 47 17.59 12.70 -0.11
C PRO A 47 16.23 13.34 -0.44
N GLU A 48 15.79 13.27 -1.69
CA GLU A 48 14.53 13.89 -2.14
C GLU A 48 13.33 13.13 -1.58
N LEU A 49 13.34 11.79 -1.65
CA LEU A 49 12.31 10.97 -1.02
C LEU A 49 12.30 11.16 0.51
N MET A 50 13.48 11.22 1.13
CA MET A 50 13.60 11.46 2.57
C MET A 50 13.02 12.83 2.97
N GLN A 51 13.24 13.86 2.16
CA GLN A 51 12.64 15.18 2.41
C GLN A 51 11.12 15.13 2.27
N ALA A 52 10.60 14.55 1.19
CA ALA A 52 9.16 14.38 1.02
C ALA A 52 8.52 13.58 2.16
N ALA A 53 9.20 12.52 2.64
CA ALA A 53 8.73 11.74 3.78
C ALA A 53 8.67 12.58 5.05
N ARG A 54 9.67 13.41 5.32
CA ARG A 54 9.65 14.33 6.46
C ARG A 54 8.51 15.34 6.36
N ASP A 55 8.33 15.94 5.21
CA ASP A 55 7.30 16.96 5.00
C ASP A 55 5.89 16.39 5.22
N TYR A 56 5.66 15.13 4.86
CA TYR A 56 4.38 14.46 5.06
C TYR A 56 4.20 13.90 6.48
N LEU A 57 5.24 13.32 7.07
CA LEU A 57 5.11 12.47 8.24
C LEU A 57 5.43 13.17 9.57
N LEU A 58 6.24 14.25 9.55
CA LEU A 58 6.54 14.99 10.79
C LEU A 58 5.27 15.51 11.50
N PRO A 59 4.24 16.03 10.80
CA PRO A 59 3.01 16.44 11.46
C PRO A 59 2.29 15.29 12.20
N LEU A 60 2.33 14.09 11.64
CA LEU A 60 1.76 12.90 12.28
C LEU A 60 2.54 12.49 13.53
N ARG A 61 3.88 12.56 13.44
CA ARG A 61 4.76 12.30 14.58
C ARG A 61 4.56 13.32 15.70
N GLU A 62 4.42 14.60 15.36
CA GLU A 62 4.14 15.68 16.33
C GLU A 62 2.77 15.52 16.99
N ALA A 63 1.82 14.88 16.32
CA ALA A 63 0.53 14.51 16.87
C ALA A 63 0.57 13.22 17.73
N GLU A 64 1.78 12.68 17.99
CA GLU A 64 2.03 11.54 18.87
C GLU A 64 1.21 10.28 18.48
N ILE A 65 1.08 9.99 17.19
CA ILE A 65 0.45 8.75 16.74
C ILE A 65 1.24 7.54 17.24
N ASP A 66 0.55 6.47 17.59
CA ASP A 66 1.13 5.16 17.96
C ASP A 66 1.07 4.13 16.82
N THR A 67 0.20 4.36 15.87
CA THR A 67 -0.07 3.48 14.73
C THR A 67 -0.16 4.29 13.45
N LEU A 68 0.43 3.79 12.38
CA LEU A 68 0.37 4.40 11.05
C LEU A 68 -0.13 3.40 10.01
N ILE A 69 -1.30 3.66 9.45
CA ILE A 69 -1.88 2.85 8.36
C ILE A 69 -1.28 3.29 7.03
N LEU A 70 -0.68 2.34 6.31
CA LEU A 70 -0.23 2.50 4.93
C LEU A 70 -1.40 2.24 3.98
N GLY A 71 -2.24 3.25 3.76
CA GLY A 71 -3.50 3.16 3.01
C GLY A 71 -3.35 3.20 1.48
N CYS A 72 -2.20 2.78 0.97
CA CYS A 72 -1.92 2.66 -0.46
C CYS A 72 -1.02 1.46 -0.71
N THR A 73 -1.25 0.72 -1.79
CA THR A 73 -0.48 -0.48 -2.16
C THR A 73 0.99 -0.20 -2.48
N HIS A 74 1.34 1.03 -2.81
CA HIS A 74 2.72 1.46 -3.08
C HIS A 74 3.53 1.70 -1.79
N TYR A 75 2.90 2.17 -0.74
CA TYR A 75 3.60 2.67 0.45
C TYR A 75 4.37 1.62 1.25
N PRO A 76 3.98 0.34 1.32
CA PRO A 76 4.80 -0.69 1.94
C PRO A 76 6.21 -0.80 1.36
N LEU A 77 6.41 -0.43 0.10
CA LEU A 77 7.73 -0.40 -0.57
C LEU A 77 8.64 0.73 -0.07
N LEU A 78 8.07 1.70 0.63
CA LEU A 78 8.76 2.81 1.31
C LEU A 78 8.82 2.63 2.83
N ALA A 79 8.43 1.44 3.35
CA ALA A 79 8.31 1.20 4.79
C ALA A 79 9.58 1.57 5.58
N GLY A 80 10.77 1.32 5.02
CA GLY A 80 12.04 1.68 5.66
C GLY A 80 12.23 3.19 5.83
N VAL A 81 11.87 3.99 4.83
CA VAL A 81 11.93 5.47 4.89
C VAL A 81 10.84 6.00 5.82
N ILE A 82 9.64 5.44 5.74
CA ILE A 82 8.50 5.83 6.58
C ILE A 82 8.82 5.56 8.05
N SER A 83 9.22 4.35 8.40
CA SER A 83 9.60 3.96 9.78
C SER A 83 10.72 4.85 10.32
N TYR A 84 11.74 5.13 9.52
CA TYR A 84 12.83 6.02 9.93
C TYR A 84 12.35 7.42 10.31
N VAL A 85 11.34 7.97 9.62
CA VAL A 85 10.84 9.33 9.88
C VAL A 85 9.87 9.36 11.06
N VAL A 86 8.93 8.41 11.13
CA VAL A 86 7.93 8.39 12.22
C VAL A 86 8.52 7.88 13.54
N GLY A 87 9.54 7.05 13.49
CA GLY A 87 10.22 6.46 14.67
C GLY A 87 9.77 5.04 14.94
N ASP A 88 10.60 4.32 15.71
CA ASP A 88 10.42 2.88 16.01
C ASP A 88 9.24 2.59 16.94
N GLU A 89 8.74 3.62 17.62
CA GLU A 89 7.58 3.54 18.52
C GLU A 89 6.26 3.40 17.75
N VAL A 90 6.23 3.81 16.47
CA VAL A 90 5.01 3.81 15.65
C VAL A 90 4.86 2.49 14.92
N THR A 91 3.77 1.80 15.18
CA THR A 91 3.45 0.54 14.49
C THR A 91 2.95 0.82 13.07
N LEU A 92 3.62 0.28 12.05
CA LEU A 92 3.15 0.35 10.67
C LEU A 92 2.16 -0.77 10.38
N VAL A 93 1.00 -0.42 9.83
CA VAL A 93 -0.04 -1.36 9.39
C VAL A 93 -0.20 -1.28 7.88
N SER A 94 0.10 -2.37 7.19
CA SER A 94 -0.03 -2.44 5.72
C SER A 94 -1.42 -2.91 5.33
N SER A 95 -2.20 -2.06 4.67
CA SER A 95 -3.52 -2.44 4.14
C SER A 95 -3.44 -3.58 3.12
N ALA A 96 -2.33 -3.69 2.37
CA ALA A 96 -2.11 -4.77 1.43
C ALA A 96 -1.86 -6.12 2.14
N GLU A 97 -1.08 -6.13 3.22
CA GLU A 97 -0.82 -7.33 4.01
C GLU A 97 -2.07 -7.81 4.73
N GLU A 98 -2.84 -6.90 5.33
CA GLU A 98 -4.10 -7.26 6.00
C GLU A 98 -5.13 -7.80 5.00
N CYS A 99 -5.24 -7.21 3.82
CA CYS A 99 -6.08 -7.74 2.74
C CYS A 99 -5.63 -9.15 2.32
N ALA A 100 -4.33 -9.39 2.16
CA ALA A 100 -3.82 -10.71 1.79
C ALA A 100 -4.09 -11.77 2.88
N ARG A 101 -3.98 -11.41 4.17
CA ARG A 101 -4.32 -12.29 5.29
C ARG A 101 -5.80 -12.64 5.30
N GLU A 102 -6.67 -11.65 5.09
CA GLU A 102 -8.11 -11.85 5.03
C GLU A 102 -8.51 -12.75 3.86
N VAL A 103 -7.93 -12.54 2.67
CA VAL A 103 -8.15 -13.41 1.50
C VAL A 103 -7.73 -14.83 1.81
N PHE A 104 -6.57 -15.04 2.41
CA PHE A 104 -6.08 -16.37 2.79
C PHE A 104 -7.03 -17.04 3.79
N ALA A 105 -7.46 -16.33 4.84
CA ALA A 105 -8.39 -16.85 5.84
C ALA A 105 -9.73 -17.26 5.20
N ASN A 106 -10.31 -16.40 4.36
CA ASN A 106 -11.56 -16.69 3.67
C ASN A 106 -11.47 -17.91 2.74
N LEU A 107 -10.34 -18.08 2.03
CA LEU A 107 -10.12 -19.26 1.20
C LEU A 107 -9.98 -20.53 2.04
N ALA A 108 -9.30 -20.46 3.18
CA ALA A 108 -9.14 -21.58 4.10
C ALA A 108 -10.50 -22.01 4.69
N ASP A 109 -11.26 -21.06 5.22
CA ASP A 109 -12.56 -21.30 5.86
C ASP A 109 -13.60 -21.81 4.86
N SER A 110 -13.51 -21.39 3.61
CA SER A 110 -14.37 -21.85 2.53
C SER A 110 -13.96 -23.16 1.88
N GLY A 111 -12.84 -23.76 2.29
CA GLY A 111 -12.30 -24.99 1.70
C GLY A 111 -11.86 -24.81 0.23
N LEU A 112 -11.45 -23.60 -0.14
CA LEU A 112 -11.03 -23.25 -1.50
C LEU A 112 -9.51 -23.23 -1.67
N LEU A 113 -8.74 -23.51 -0.63
CA LEU A 113 -7.30 -23.70 -0.74
C LEU A 113 -7.00 -24.99 -1.50
N HIS A 114 -5.94 -24.96 -2.30
CA HIS A 114 -5.43 -26.14 -2.97
C HIS A 114 -4.65 -27.02 -2.01
N ASP A 115 -5.03 -28.30 -1.90
CA ASP A 115 -4.38 -29.27 -1.02
C ASP A 115 -3.14 -29.90 -1.67
N GLU A 116 -3.03 -29.87 -3.00
CA GLU A 116 -1.92 -30.49 -3.72
C GLU A 116 -0.97 -29.43 -4.30
N PRO A 117 0.36 -29.67 -4.21
CA PRO A 117 1.35 -28.80 -4.86
C PRO A 117 1.15 -28.80 -6.38
N ARG A 118 0.97 -27.61 -6.95
CA ARG A 118 0.92 -27.43 -8.40
C ARG A 118 1.63 -26.14 -8.80
N THR A 119 2.09 -26.07 -10.03
CA THR A 119 2.58 -24.82 -10.61
C THR A 119 1.39 -23.90 -10.83
N PRO A 120 1.36 -22.70 -10.24
CA PRO A 120 0.25 -21.77 -10.44
C PRO A 120 0.27 -21.23 -11.87
N THR A 121 -0.92 -20.92 -12.40
CA THR A 121 -1.06 -20.10 -13.61
C THR A 121 -1.24 -18.66 -13.16
N LEU A 122 -0.38 -17.77 -13.64
CA LEU A 122 -0.44 -16.32 -13.38
C LEU A 122 -0.91 -15.63 -14.64
N GLN A 123 -1.87 -14.74 -14.51
CA GLN A 123 -2.38 -13.91 -15.60
C GLN A 123 -2.47 -12.47 -15.11
N PHE A 124 -1.83 -11.56 -15.83
CA PHE A 124 -1.83 -10.13 -15.51
C PHE A 124 -2.63 -9.37 -16.56
N LEU A 125 -3.66 -8.69 -16.10
CA LEU A 125 -4.59 -7.95 -16.97
C LEU A 125 -4.53 -6.47 -16.57
N THR A 126 -4.57 -5.59 -17.58
CA THR A 126 -4.63 -4.14 -17.35
C THR A 126 -5.58 -3.47 -18.32
N THR A 127 -6.24 -2.40 -17.86
CA THR A 127 -7.00 -1.50 -18.76
C THR A 127 -6.11 -0.37 -19.31
N GLY A 128 -4.89 -0.21 -18.75
CA GLY A 128 -3.88 0.75 -19.18
C GLY A 128 -2.88 0.16 -20.18
N SER A 129 -1.64 0.71 -20.20
CA SER A 129 -0.56 0.19 -21.04
C SER A 129 0.05 -1.09 -20.44
N PRO A 130 0.08 -2.20 -21.17
CA PRO A 130 0.77 -3.43 -20.75
C PRO A 130 2.26 -3.22 -20.47
N GLU A 131 2.93 -2.36 -21.25
CA GLU A 131 4.35 -2.10 -21.13
C GLU A 131 4.67 -1.35 -19.82
N LEU A 132 3.86 -0.36 -19.47
CA LEU A 132 4.00 0.37 -18.20
C LEU A 132 3.73 -0.56 -17.02
N PHE A 133 2.64 -1.35 -17.09
CA PHE A 133 2.31 -2.32 -16.04
C PHE A 133 3.44 -3.34 -15.85
N ALA A 134 3.93 -3.93 -16.93
CA ALA A 134 5.03 -4.90 -16.87
C ALA A 134 6.32 -4.27 -16.33
N GLY A 135 6.63 -3.03 -16.72
CA GLY A 135 7.81 -2.31 -16.26
C GLY A 135 7.78 -2.02 -14.76
N VAL A 136 6.66 -1.56 -14.22
CA VAL A 136 6.47 -1.34 -12.77
C VAL A 136 6.40 -2.69 -12.05
N GLY A 137 5.58 -3.61 -12.53
CA GLY A 137 5.36 -4.93 -11.93
C GLY A 137 6.65 -5.73 -11.80
N SER A 138 7.50 -5.75 -12.84
CA SER A 138 8.79 -6.45 -12.79
C SER A 138 9.75 -5.84 -11.77
N ARG A 139 9.72 -4.52 -11.55
CA ARG A 139 10.54 -3.86 -10.52
C ARG A 139 10.07 -4.19 -9.11
N LEU A 140 8.76 -4.26 -8.89
CA LEU A 140 8.17 -4.44 -7.56
C LEU A 140 8.07 -5.92 -7.15
N MET A 141 7.77 -6.80 -8.10
CA MET A 141 7.49 -8.22 -7.86
C MET A 141 8.55 -9.14 -8.46
N GLY A 142 9.59 -8.59 -9.08
CA GLY A 142 10.61 -9.39 -9.77
C GLY A 142 10.07 -10.06 -11.02
N GLY A 143 10.63 -11.20 -11.41
CA GLY A 143 10.29 -11.91 -12.64
C GLY A 143 8.90 -12.57 -12.69
N PHE A 144 8.01 -12.29 -11.74
CA PHE A 144 6.64 -12.82 -11.75
C PHE A 144 5.78 -12.19 -12.84
N VAL A 145 6.04 -10.93 -13.19
CA VAL A 145 5.24 -10.18 -14.18
C VAL A 145 5.98 -10.19 -15.50
N ASP A 146 5.71 -11.19 -16.34
CA ASP A 146 6.36 -11.36 -17.65
C ASP A 146 5.43 -11.11 -18.84
N GLN A 147 4.16 -11.43 -18.73
CA GLN A 147 3.16 -11.26 -19.78
C GLN A 147 1.94 -10.52 -19.22
N VAL A 148 1.67 -9.36 -19.79
CA VAL A 148 0.52 -8.52 -19.42
C VAL A 148 -0.38 -8.36 -20.63
N GLU A 149 -1.66 -8.64 -20.46
CA GLU A 149 -2.69 -8.53 -21.50
C GLU A 149 -3.54 -7.27 -21.26
N GLN A 150 -3.77 -6.51 -22.32
CA GLN A 150 -4.69 -5.38 -22.24
C GLN A 150 -6.14 -5.86 -22.36
N VAL A 151 -6.98 -5.44 -21.42
CA VAL A 151 -8.42 -5.69 -21.44
C VAL A 151 -9.17 -4.36 -21.51
N TYR A 152 -10.35 -4.40 -22.11
CA TYR A 152 -11.19 -3.22 -22.22
C TYR A 152 -12.46 -3.45 -21.40
N THR A 153 -12.77 -2.49 -20.52
CA THR A 153 -14.06 -2.47 -19.82
C THR A 153 -15.15 -2.06 -20.83
N ILE A 154 -16.21 -2.85 -20.90
CA ILE A 154 -17.42 -2.57 -21.70
C ILE A 154 -18.26 -1.51 -20.99
#